data_13ed719e73d025f1bd63297146756bd6
#
_entry.id   13ed719e73d025f1bd63297146756bd6
#
_cell.length_a   1.000
_cell.length_b   1.000
_cell.length_c   1.000
_cell.angle_alpha   90.00
_cell.angle_beta   90.00
_cell.angle_gamma   90.00
#
_symmetry.space_group_name_H-M   'P 1'
#
loop_
_entity.id
_entity.type
_entity.pdbx_description
1 polymer ?
#
loop_
_entity_poly.entity_id
_entity_poly.type
_entity_poly.pdbx_seq_one_letter_code
_entity_poly.pdbx_strand_id
1 'polypeptide(L)'
;TATVQAGQPFNSKVVGGAVGDSPTGPFKDPIGKPLITDDMTSNGPRGWWNDIDPTAFIDDNGEAWLSWGNGTCFLAKLKPNLIEIDGDIEVVEVPNFVEGPWLHKRGDIYYLTYASMGEGREAIDYATAPSMRGPWTPQGQLTGMAENSFTIHPGIIEFKGQWYLFYHNAVLTIDGHAGAIGCRSVCVDKLYYNPDGTMKYVEQTKEGVAL
;
A
#
# COMPACT_ATOMS: atom_id res chain seq x y z
N THR A 1 -7.59 -2.48 -6.30
CA THR A 1 -8.40 -3.70 -6.34
C THR A 1 -8.20 -4.34 -7.70
N ALA A 2 -7.58 -5.53 -7.73
CA ALA A 2 -7.40 -6.28 -8.96
C ALA A 2 -8.76 -6.75 -9.50
N THR A 3 -9.14 -6.31 -10.67
CA THR A 3 -10.37 -6.77 -11.33
C THR A 3 -9.99 -7.74 -12.46
N VAL A 4 -10.53 -8.95 -12.41
CA VAL A 4 -10.41 -9.90 -13.53
C VAL A 4 -11.41 -9.48 -14.60
N GLN A 5 -10.94 -9.15 -15.79
CA GLN A 5 -11.81 -8.81 -16.92
C GLN A 5 -12.52 -10.07 -17.43
N ALA A 6 -13.84 -10.05 -17.47
CA ALA A 6 -14.64 -11.17 -17.99
C ALA A 6 -14.25 -11.48 -19.44
N GLY A 7 -13.85 -12.73 -19.73
CA GLY A 7 -13.53 -13.20 -21.07
C GLY A 7 -12.05 -13.21 -21.46
N GLN A 8 -11.15 -12.73 -20.60
CA GLN A 8 -9.71 -12.94 -20.77
C GLN A 8 -9.24 -14.16 -19.97
N PRO A 9 -8.24 -14.92 -20.44
CA PRO A 9 -7.64 -15.97 -19.61
C PRO A 9 -7.11 -15.35 -18.32
N PHE A 10 -7.29 -16.03 -17.18
CA PHE A 10 -6.95 -15.63 -15.81
C PHE A 10 -5.44 -15.42 -15.57
N ASN A 11 -4.72 -14.82 -16.49
CA ASN A 11 -3.26 -14.82 -16.52
C ASN A 11 -2.63 -13.48 -16.12
N SER A 12 -3.41 -12.43 -15.84
CA SER A 12 -2.86 -11.16 -15.41
C SER A 12 -3.73 -10.45 -14.40
N LYS A 13 -3.11 -9.79 -13.44
CA LYS A 13 -3.73 -8.83 -12.53
C LYS A 13 -3.69 -7.47 -13.19
N VAL A 14 -4.65 -6.62 -12.86
CA VAL A 14 -4.78 -5.27 -13.40
C VAL A 14 -5.23 -4.32 -12.30
N VAL A 15 -4.87 -3.05 -12.41
CA VAL A 15 -5.40 -1.99 -11.55
C VAL A 15 -6.54 -1.30 -12.28
N GLY A 16 -7.71 -1.26 -11.68
CA GLY A 16 -8.89 -0.54 -12.16
C GLY A 16 -9.20 0.69 -11.31
N GLY A 17 -10.03 1.56 -11.85
CA GLY A 17 -10.56 2.73 -11.14
C GLY A 17 -12.09 2.75 -11.14
N ALA A 18 -12.66 3.24 -10.06
CA ALA A 18 -14.09 3.50 -9.96
C ALA A 18 -14.33 4.86 -9.30
N VAL A 19 -15.36 5.57 -9.75
CA VAL A 19 -15.75 6.92 -9.25
C VAL A 19 -17.13 6.87 -8.66
N GLY A 20 -17.33 7.58 -7.56
CA GLY A 20 -18.62 7.78 -6.92
C GLY A 20 -18.72 9.16 -6.30
N ASP A 21 -19.95 9.64 -6.10
CA ASP A 21 -20.23 10.95 -5.49
C ASP A 21 -20.09 10.92 -3.95
N SER A 22 -19.92 9.74 -3.37
CA SER A 22 -19.70 9.55 -1.94
C SER A 22 -18.78 8.33 -1.66
N PRO A 23 -18.16 8.24 -0.46
CA PRO A 23 -17.35 7.08 -0.07
C PRO A 23 -18.09 5.74 -0.05
N THR A 24 -19.42 5.79 0.03
CA THR A 24 -20.30 4.61 0.05
C THR A 24 -20.87 4.28 -1.34
N GLY A 25 -20.49 5.03 -2.36
CA GLY A 25 -20.97 4.88 -3.72
C GLY A 25 -22.37 5.46 -3.95
N PRO A 26 -23.07 5.04 -5.02
CA PRO A 26 -22.70 3.97 -5.95
C PRO A 26 -21.44 4.32 -6.77
N PHE A 27 -20.62 3.30 -7.07
CA PHE A 27 -19.43 3.49 -7.90
C PHE A 27 -19.70 3.09 -9.35
N LYS A 28 -19.05 3.79 -10.27
CA LYS A 28 -19.10 3.51 -11.71
C LYS A 28 -17.68 3.43 -12.24
N ASP A 29 -17.45 2.54 -13.19
CA ASP A 29 -16.21 2.50 -13.97
C ASP A 29 -16.21 3.69 -14.95
N PRO A 30 -15.29 4.66 -14.80
CA PRO A 30 -15.28 5.87 -15.63
C PRO A 30 -14.61 5.67 -16.99
N ILE A 31 -13.81 4.60 -17.17
CA ILE A 31 -12.96 4.39 -18.34
C ILE A 31 -13.29 3.11 -19.12
N GLY A 32 -14.06 2.19 -18.56
CA GLY A 32 -14.48 0.95 -19.20
C GLY A 32 -13.34 -0.02 -19.54
N LYS A 33 -12.15 0.19 -18.94
CA LYS A 33 -10.95 -0.63 -19.10
C LYS A 33 -10.04 -0.49 -17.88
N PRO A 34 -9.07 -1.40 -17.68
CA PRO A 34 -8.06 -1.22 -16.64
C PRO A 34 -7.27 0.07 -16.81
N LEU A 35 -6.85 0.67 -15.69
CA LEU A 35 -5.92 1.80 -15.65
C LEU A 35 -4.47 1.32 -15.88
N ILE A 36 -4.10 0.21 -15.23
CA ILE A 36 -2.81 -0.45 -15.38
C ILE A 36 -3.06 -1.88 -15.88
N THR A 37 -2.28 -2.27 -16.87
CA THR A 37 -2.30 -3.61 -17.49
C THR A 37 -0.91 -4.22 -17.48
N ASP A 38 -0.83 -5.54 -17.52
CA ASP A 38 0.41 -6.31 -17.45
C ASP A 38 1.46 -5.93 -18.52
N ASP A 39 1.02 -5.50 -19.70
CA ASP A 39 1.91 -5.03 -20.76
C ASP A 39 2.60 -3.69 -20.43
N MET A 40 2.05 -2.90 -19.49
CA MET A 40 2.66 -1.65 -19.01
C MET A 40 3.77 -1.93 -17.97
N THR A 41 3.76 -3.10 -17.32
CA THR A 41 4.66 -3.50 -16.23
C THR A 41 5.32 -4.86 -16.49
N SER A 42 5.38 -5.30 -17.73
CA SER A 42 5.82 -6.64 -18.15
C SER A 42 7.25 -7.02 -17.74
N ASN A 43 8.07 -6.04 -17.34
CA ASN A 43 9.45 -6.26 -16.87
C ASN A 43 9.56 -6.63 -15.38
N GLY A 44 8.45 -6.66 -14.68
CA GLY A 44 8.43 -7.03 -13.26
C GLY A 44 8.69 -8.53 -13.05
N PRO A 45 9.28 -8.92 -11.91
CA PRO A 45 9.73 -10.29 -11.64
C PRO A 45 8.60 -11.30 -11.39
N ARG A 46 7.40 -10.82 -11.10
CA ARG A 46 6.22 -11.64 -10.75
C ARG A 46 5.26 -11.86 -11.92
N GLY A 47 5.58 -11.31 -13.12
CA GLY A 47 4.75 -11.46 -14.31
C GLY A 47 3.31 -11.02 -14.05
N TRP A 48 2.34 -11.91 -14.26
CA TRP A 48 0.91 -11.64 -14.12
C TRP A 48 0.45 -11.21 -12.70
N TRP A 49 1.34 -11.23 -11.69
CA TRP A 49 1.10 -10.74 -10.33
C TRP A 49 1.66 -9.34 -10.06
N ASN A 50 2.27 -8.69 -11.03
CA ASN A 50 2.90 -7.38 -10.80
C ASN A 50 1.90 -6.30 -10.39
N ASP A 51 0.68 -6.31 -10.94
CA ASP A 51 -0.28 -5.20 -10.83
C ASP A 51 -1.32 -5.47 -9.75
N ILE A 52 -0.87 -5.42 -8.48
CA ILE A 52 -1.73 -5.56 -7.30
C ILE A 52 -1.46 -4.45 -6.28
N ASP A 53 -2.33 -4.34 -5.30
CA ASP A 53 -2.23 -3.51 -4.08
C ASP A 53 -1.97 -2.02 -4.36
N PRO A 54 -2.80 -1.38 -5.20
CA PRO A 54 -2.63 0.03 -5.49
C PRO A 54 -2.95 0.90 -4.28
N THR A 55 -2.10 1.91 -4.05
CA THR A 55 -2.37 3.05 -3.17
C THR A 55 -2.32 4.35 -3.95
N ALA A 56 -3.21 5.27 -3.65
CA ALA A 56 -3.22 6.61 -4.21
C ALA A 56 -2.88 7.64 -3.14
N PHE A 57 -2.13 8.65 -3.53
CA PHE A 57 -1.74 9.75 -2.68
C PHE A 57 -1.93 11.08 -3.44
N ILE A 58 -2.50 12.07 -2.78
CA ILE A 58 -2.62 13.43 -3.31
C ILE A 58 -1.73 14.32 -2.44
N ASP A 59 -0.74 14.96 -3.07
CA ASP A 59 0.19 15.86 -2.42
C ASP A 59 -0.46 17.23 -2.13
N ASP A 60 0.17 18.01 -1.26
CA ASP A 60 -0.28 19.36 -0.86
C ASP A 60 -0.41 20.35 -2.03
N ASN A 61 0.36 20.12 -3.12
CA ASN A 61 0.29 20.88 -4.35
C ASN A 61 -0.82 20.42 -5.32
N GLY A 62 -1.61 19.40 -4.92
CA GLY A 62 -2.69 18.81 -5.71
C GLY A 62 -2.23 17.77 -6.74
N GLU A 63 -0.95 17.43 -6.80
CA GLU A 63 -0.47 16.33 -7.63
C GLU A 63 -0.90 14.99 -7.05
N ALA A 64 -1.43 14.14 -7.92
CA ALA A 64 -1.87 12.80 -7.54
C ALA A 64 -0.88 11.74 -8.03
N TRP A 65 -0.64 10.75 -7.18
CA TRP A 65 0.30 9.68 -7.41
C TRP A 65 -0.35 8.33 -7.13
N LEU A 66 0.06 7.32 -7.87
CA LEU A 66 -0.34 5.92 -7.69
C LEU A 66 0.91 5.09 -7.50
N SER A 67 0.95 4.27 -6.44
CA SER A 67 1.99 3.26 -6.25
C SER A 67 1.33 1.89 -6.12
N TRP A 68 1.96 0.87 -6.67
CA TRP A 68 1.47 -0.52 -6.64
C TRP A 68 2.61 -1.50 -6.86
N GLY A 69 2.34 -2.79 -6.78
CA GLY A 69 3.27 -3.79 -7.27
C GLY A 69 3.43 -5.02 -6.40
N ASN A 70 4.04 -6.04 -6.98
CA ASN A 70 4.47 -7.26 -6.31
C ASN A 70 5.85 -7.67 -6.83
N GLY A 71 6.84 -7.67 -5.93
CA GLY A 71 8.26 -7.90 -6.25
C GLY A 71 8.96 -6.71 -6.91
N THR A 72 8.22 -5.77 -7.47
CA THR A 72 8.69 -4.47 -7.95
C THR A 72 7.71 -3.41 -7.49
N CYS A 73 8.22 -2.33 -6.90
CA CYS A 73 7.42 -1.17 -6.54
C CYS A 73 7.32 -0.21 -7.72
N PHE A 74 6.12 -0.02 -8.25
CA PHE A 74 5.84 0.93 -9.31
C PHE A 74 5.28 2.23 -8.74
N LEU A 75 5.58 3.32 -9.42
CA LEU A 75 5.09 4.66 -9.11
C LEU A 75 4.71 5.38 -10.41
N ALA A 76 3.57 6.01 -10.43
CA ALA A 76 3.16 6.86 -11.54
C ALA A 76 2.42 8.10 -11.05
N LYS A 77 2.61 9.21 -11.74
CA LYS A 77 1.77 10.38 -11.57
C LYS A 77 0.44 10.18 -12.26
N LEU A 78 -0.64 10.64 -11.66
CA LEU A 78 -1.96 10.66 -12.26
C LEU A 78 -2.29 12.05 -12.80
N LYS A 79 -3.07 12.10 -13.87
CA LYS A 79 -3.68 13.35 -14.33
C LYS A 79 -4.70 13.87 -13.29
N PRO A 80 -5.07 15.15 -13.35
CA PRO A 80 -6.03 15.74 -12.39
C PRO A 80 -7.40 15.04 -12.33
N ASN A 81 -7.76 14.27 -13.35
CA ASN A 81 -8.98 13.46 -13.36
C ASN A 81 -8.87 12.16 -12.54
N LEU A 82 -7.67 11.79 -12.04
CA LEU A 82 -7.34 10.62 -11.23
C LEU A 82 -7.57 9.25 -11.88
N ILE A 83 -7.87 9.23 -13.17
CA ILE A 83 -8.20 8.01 -13.93
C ILE A 83 -7.32 7.82 -15.18
N GLU A 84 -6.25 8.58 -15.28
CA GLU A 84 -5.25 8.47 -16.35
C GLU A 84 -3.84 8.69 -15.77
N ILE A 85 -2.87 7.95 -16.31
CA ILE A 85 -1.46 8.16 -16.01
C ILE A 85 -0.97 9.44 -16.71
N ASP A 86 -0.15 10.22 -16.00
CA ASP A 86 0.50 11.44 -16.46
C ASP A 86 2.02 11.21 -16.61
N GLY A 87 2.44 10.77 -17.78
CA GLY A 87 3.85 10.46 -18.08
C GLY A 87 4.18 8.97 -17.95
N ASP A 88 5.38 8.67 -17.48
CA ASP A 88 5.93 7.31 -17.42
C ASP A 88 5.60 6.61 -16.09
N ILE A 89 5.61 5.28 -16.12
CA ILE A 89 5.63 4.44 -14.93
C ILE A 89 7.09 4.28 -14.49
N GLU A 90 7.37 4.63 -13.26
CA GLU A 90 8.69 4.59 -12.66
C GLU A 90 8.82 3.38 -11.73
N VAL A 91 10.04 2.88 -11.56
CA VAL A 91 10.36 1.85 -10.56
C VAL A 91 10.98 2.55 -9.36
N VAL A 92 10.46 2.26 -8.17
CA VAL A 92 11.04 2.70 -6.90
C VAL A 92 11.92 1.58 -6.34
N GLU A 93 13.23 1.81 -6.33
CA GLU A 93 14.19 0.84 -5.79
C GLU A 93 14.24 0.95 -4.26
N VAL A 94 13.68 -0.05 -3.58
CA VAL A 94 13.78 -0.20 -2.13
C VAL A 94 14.09 -1.68 -1.78
N PRO A 95 14.82 -1.95 -0.69
CA PRO A 95 15.22 -3.31 -0.35
C PRO A 95 14.02 -4.15 0.08
N ASN A 96 14.08 -5.45 -0.26
CA ASN A 96 13.15 -6.48 0.21
C ASN A 96 11.67 -6.22 -0.10
N PHE A 97 11.36 -5.34 -1.05
CA PHE A 97 9.97 -5.05 -1.42
C PHE A 97 9.24 -6.33 -1.85
N VAL A 98 8.08 -6.57 -1.27
CA VAL A 98 7.16 -7.63 -1.67
C VAL A 98 5.94 -7.02 -2.34
N GLU A 99 5.11 -6.30 -1.59
CA GLU A 99 3.83 -5.77 -2.09
C GLU A 99 3.28 -4.66 -1.14
N GLY A 100 2.05 -4.22 -1.36
CA GLY A 100 1.31 -3.35 -0.45
C GLY A 100 1.97 -2.00 -0.18
N PRO A 101 2.44 -1.25 -1.18
CA PRO A 101 3.03 0.05 -0.94
C PRO A 101 1.99 1.02 -0.39
N TRP A 102 2.40 1.86 0.56
CA TRP A 102 1.59 2.94 1.11
C TRP A 102 2.37 4.25 1.12
N LEU A 103 1.80 5.29 0.54
CA LEU A 103 2.40 6.62 0.45
C LEU A 103 1.77 7.56 1.47
N HIS A 104 2.60 8.34 2.18
CA HIS A 104 2.13 9.48 2.97
C HIS A 104 3.20 10.56 3.05
N LYS A 105 2.83 11.73 3.54
CA LYS A 105 3.71 12.87 3.75
C LYS A 105 3.53 13.42 5.15
N ARG A 106 4.66 13.85 5.76
CA ARG A 106 4.65 14.56 7.02
C ARG A 106 5.71 15.68 6.99
N GLY A 107 5.25 16.93 7.05
CA GLY A 107 6.12 18.08 6.76
C GLY A 107 6.67 17.98 5.34
N ASP A 108 7.98 18.12 5.19
CA ASP A 108 8.66 18.07 3.89
C ASP A 108 9.19 16.67 3.52
N ILE A 109 8.83 15.64 4.30
CA ILE A 109 9.32 14.28 4.10
C ILE A 109 8.19 13.41 3.52
N TYR A 110 8.49 12.73 2.42
CA TYR A 110 7.65 11.69 1.83
C TYR A 110 8.07 10.32 2.38
N TYR A 111 7.10 9.46 2.60
CA TYR A 111 7.27 8.12 3.14
C TYR A 111 6.64 7.10 2.19
N LEU A 112 7.40 6.08 1.88
CA LEU A 112 6.92 4.84 1.26
C LEU A 112 7.05 3.72 2.29
N THR A 113 5.93 3.18 2.71
CA THR A 113 5.86 2.06 3.64
C THR A 113 5.33 0.86 2.88
N TYR A 114 5.88 -0.33 3.07
CA TYR A 114 5.57 -1.49 2.24
C TYR A 114 5.76 -2.80 2.98
N ALA A 115 5.06 -3.85 2.52
CA ALA A 115 5.35 -5.20 2.93
C ALA A 115 6.73 -5.62 2.40
N SER A 116 7.58 -6.05 3.30
CA SER A 116 8.96 -6.48 3.03
C SER A 116 9.15 -7.94 3.42
N MET A 117 10.07 -8.64 2.72
CA MET A 117 10.38 -10.03 3.08
C MET A 117 11.22 -10.08 4.36
N GLY A 118 10.59 -10.52 5.44
CA GLY A 118 11.25 -10.87 6.68
C GLY A 118 11.75 -12.33 6.69
N GLU A 119 11.83 -12.96 7.85
CA GLU A 119 12.23 -14.36 8.04
C GLU A 119 11.11 -15.34 7.60
N GLY A 120 10.89 -15.46 6.29
CA GLY A 120 9.91 -16.39 5.69
C GLY A 120 8.46 -15.90 5.70
N ARG A 121 8.19 -14.71 6.22
CA ARG A 121 6.89 -14.01 6.17
C ARG A 121 7.12 -12.51 6.01
N GLU A 122 6.08 -11.80 5.65
CA GLU A 122 6.17 -10.36 5.50
C GLU A 122 6.24 -9.62 6.84
N ALA A 123 7.05 -8.58 6.84
CA ALA A 123 7.11 -7.51 7.83
C ALA A 123 6.81 -6.18 7.13
N ILE A 124 6.81 -5.06 7.85
CA ILE A 124 6.67 -3.74 7.24
C ILE A 124 7.97 -2.98 7.37
N ASP A 125 8.55 -2.61 6.23
CA ASP A 125 9.68 -1.70 6.12
C ASP A 125 9.22 -0.34 5.56
N TYR A 126 10.10 0.65 5.61
CA TYR A 126 9.83 1.94 5.01
C TYR A 126 11.08 2.64 4.48
N ALA A 127 10.86 3.57 3.58
CA ALA A 127 11.84 4.49 3.05
C ALA A 127 11.31 5.92 3.11
N THR A 128 12.22 6.90 3.12
CA THR A 128 11.90 8.32 3.09
C THR A 128 12.53 9.00 1.89
N ALA A 129 11.92 10.09 1.42
CA ALA A 129 12.44 10.88 0.31
C ALA A 129 12.12 12.37 0.47
N PRO A 130 12.89 13.26 -0.15
CA PRO A 130 12.59 14.69 -0.21
C PRO A 130 11.54 15.03 -1.28
N SER A 131 11.20 14.09 -2.17
CA SER A 131 10.19 14.23 -3.20
C SER A 131 9.58 12.87 -3.56
N MET A 132 8.41 12.85 -4.20
CA MET A 132 7.77 11.61 -4.66
C MET A 132 8.64 10.80 -5.63
N ARG A 133 9.52 11.46 -6.38
CA ARG A 133 10.47 10.80 -7.30
C ARG A 133 11.79 10.40 -6.63
N GLY A 134 11.88 10.57 -5.30
CA GLY A 134 13.09 10.20 -4.56
C GLY A 134 14.15 11.33 -4.50
N PRO A 135 15.42 10.98 -4.25
CA PRO A 135 15.85 9.59 -4.01
C PRO A 135 15.27 9.01 -2.72
N TRP A 136 14.83 7.76 -2.78
CA TRP A 136 14.29 7.03 -1.63
C TRP A 136 15.42 6.45 -0.79
N THR A 137 15.42 6.78 0.50
CA THR A 137 16.41 6.30 1.48
C THR A 137 15.74 5.29 2.40
N PRO A 138 16.13 4.01 2.36
CA PRO A 138 15.62 3.00 3.27
C PRO A 138 15.92 3.34 4.74
N GLN A 139 14.94 3.17 5.61
CA GLN A 139 15.02 3.45 7.03
C GLN A 139 14.96 2.17 7.90
N GLY A 140 14.65 1.03 7.28
CA GLY A 140 14.52 -0.25 7.96
C GLY A 140 13.08 -0.59 8.36
N GLN A 141 12.96 -1.47 9.34
CA GLN A 141 11.69 -2.06 9.73
C GLN A 141 10.84 -1.14 10.61
N LEU A 142 9.59 -0.96 10.23
CA LEU A 142 8.58 -0.23 11.00
C LEU A 142 7.87 -1.13 12.01
N THR A 143 7.51 -2.35 11.61
CA THR A 143 6.95 -3.38 12.50
C THR A 143 7.25 -4.77 11.99
N GLY A 144 7.23 -5.76 12.88
CA GLY A 144 7.52 -7.15 12.58
C GLY A 144 6.40 -7.89 11.84
N MET A 145 6.57 -9.20 11.73
CA MET A 145 5.61 -10.11 11.11
C MET A 145 4.29 -10.14 11.90
N ALA A 146 3.17 -10.22 11.18
CA ALA A 146 1.86 -10.34 11.79
C ALA A 146 1.62 -11.72 12.43
N GLU A 147 0.96 -11.74 13.59
CA GLU A 147 0.60 -12.99 14.25
C GLU A 147 -0.37 -13.79 13.36
N ASN A 148 -0.06 -15.07 13.15
CA ASN A 148 -0.85 -16.03 12.39
C ASN A 148 -1.17 -15.63 10.94
N SER A 149 -0.34 -14.79 10.30
CA SER A 149 -0.50 -14.37 8.90
C SER A 149 0.80 -14.49 8.13
N PHE A 150 0.72 -14.77 6.82
CA PHE A 150 1.86 -14.70 5.90
C PHE A 150 2.16 -13.27 5.48
N THR A 151 1.12 -12.44 5.40
CA THR A 151 1.18 -11.09 4.88
C THR A 151 0.91 -10.07 5.97
N ILE A 152 1.40 -8.86 5.76
CA ILE A 152 1.06 -7.67 6.56
C ILE A 152 1.14 -6.43 5.67
N HIS A 153 0.04 -5.70 5.53
CA HIS A 153 0.00 -4.50 4.71
C HIS A 153 -0.18 -3.24 5.56
N PRO A 154 0.57 -2.17 5.26
CA PRO A 154 0.46 -0.91 6.00
C PRO A 154 -0.70 -0.04 5.51
N GLY A 155 -1.25 0.74 6.43
CA GLY A 155 -2.04 1.92 6.16
C GLY A 155 -1.71 2.98 7.20
N ILE A 156 -1.26 4.16 6.81
CA ILE A 156 -0.84 5.21 7.74
C ILE A 156 -1.70 6.44 7.55
N ILE A 157 -2.25 6.97 8.65
CA ILE A 157 -3.06 8.18 8.62
C ILE A 157 -2.85 9.01 9.87
N GLU A 158 -2.93 10.33 9.73
CA GLU A 158 -3.10 11.25 10.84
C GLU A 158 -4.59 11.48 11.10
N PHE A 159 -4.98 11.33 12.35
CA PHE A 159 -6.33 11.65 12.78
C PHE A 159 -6.30 12.38 14.11
N LYS A 160 -6.88 13.59 14.16
CA LYS A 160 -6.92 14.47 15.35
C LYS A 160 -5.56 14.73 15.99
N GLY A 161 -4.52 14.92 15.18
CA GLY A 161 -3.16 15.20 15.63
C GLY A 161 -2.35 14.01 16.12
N GLN A 162 -2.88 12.79 15.97
CA GLN A 162 -2.19 11.55 16.27
C GLN A 162 -2.05 10.71 15.00
N TRP A 163 -0.86 10.17 14.74
CA TRP A 163 -0.61 9.23 13.66
C TRP A 163 -0.90 7.80 14.08
N TYR A 164 -1.42 7.01 13.15
CA TYR A 164 -1.79 5.61 13.36
C TYR A 164 -1.25 4.74 12.24
N LEU A 165 -0.77 3.55 12.60
CA LEU A 165 -0.49 2.46 11.69
C LEU A 165 -1.66 1.48 11.74
N PHE A 166 -2.34 1.30 10.61
CA PHE A 166 -3.27 0.21 10.36
C PHE A 166 -2.52 -0.93 9.69
N TYR A 167 -2.79 -2.12 10.13
CA TYR A 167 -2.23 -3.35 9.56
C TYR A 167 -3.22 -4.49 9.75
N HIS A 168 -2.84 -5.73 9.42
CA HIS A 168 -3.68 -6.89 9.71
C HIS A 168 -2.87 -8.03 10.32
N ASN A 169 -3.56 -8.86 11.10
CA ASN A 169 -3.12 -10.17 11.51
C ASN A 169 -4.21 -11.22 11.19
N ALA A 170 -4.12 -12.43 11.73
CA ALA A 170 -5.13 -13.46 11.52
C ALA A 170 -5.53 -14.16 12.82
N VAL A 171 -5.74 -13.40 13.91
CA VAL A 171 -6.02 -13.99 15.24
C VAL A 171 -7.46 -13.76 15.74
N LEU A 172 -8.23 -12.88 15.09
CA LEU A 172 -9.58 -12.57 15.54
C LEU A 172 -10.49 -13.79 15.45
N THR A 173 -11.17 -14.10 16.55
CA THR A 173 -12.23 -15.13 16.57
C THR A 173 -13.59 -14.46 16.37
N ILE A 174 -14.36 -14.92 15.40
CA ILE A 174 -15.71 -14.41 15.11
C ILE A 174 -16.69 -15.58 15.14
N ASP A 175 -17.75 -15.44 15.92
CA ASP A 175 -18.82 -16.46 16.07
C ASP A 175 -18.29 -17.87 16.41
N GLY A 176 -17.26 -17.94 17.27
CA GLY A 176 -16.60 -19.19 17.66
C GLY A 176 -15.63 -19.78 16.64
N HIS A 177 -15.46 -19.15 15.47
CA HIS A 177 -14.47 -19.52 14.47
C HIS A 177 -13.17 -18.80 14.74
N ALA A 178 -12.13 -19.54 15.11
CA ALA A 178 -10.80 -19.00 15.36
C ALA A 178 -10.18 -18.42 14.08
N GLY A 179 -9.40 -17.38 14.24
CA GLY A 179 -8.57 -16.86 13.15
C GLY A 179 -7.62 -17.92 12.60
N ALA A 180 -7.37 -17.87 11.31
CA ALA A 180 -6.53 -18.82 10.60
C ALA A 180 -5.71 -18.14 9.51
N ILE A 181 -4.61 -18.76 9.11
CA ILE A 181 -3.81 -18.34 7.96
C ILE A 181 -4.73 -18.15 6.74
N GLY A 182 -4.65 -16.99 6.09
CA GLY A 182 -5.54 -16.58 5.00
C GLY A 182 -6.74 -15.73 5.42
N CYS A 183 -7.06 -15.67 6.72
CA CYS A 183 -7.97 -14.65 7.27
C CYS A 183 -7.23 -13.34 7.50
N ARG A 184 -7.97 -12.23 7.61
CA ARG A 184 -7.40 -10.93 7.95
C ARG A 184 -8.27 -10.22 8.99
N SER A 185 -7.63 -9.83 10.09
CA SER A 185 -8.22 -9.02 11.15
C SER A 185 -7.55 -7.64 11.14
N VAL A 186 -8.32 -6.59 11.03
CA VAL A 186 -7.77 -5.23 11.06
C VAL A 186 -7.23 -4.91 12.46
N CYS A 187 -6.01 -4.43 12.51
CA CYS A 187 -5.32 -3.96 13.70
C CYS A 187 -4.94 -2.49 13.53
N VAL A 188 -4.80 -1.78 14.63
CA VAL A 188 -4.37 -0.39 14.64
C VAL A 188 -3.56 -0.09 15.90
N ASP A 189 -2.39 0.53 15.70
CA ASP A 189 -1.55 1.04 16.78
C ASP A 189 -1.13 2.48 16.53
N LYS A 190 -0.75 3.21 17.59
CA LYS A 190 -0.25 4.57 17.50
C LYS A 190 1.12 4.57 16.85
N LEU A 191 1.32 5.46 15.89
CA LEU A 191 2.59 5.71 15.23
C LEU A 191 3.21 7.01 15.77
N TYR A 192 4.50 6.95 16.05
CA TYR A 192 5.28 8.09 16.53
C TYR A 192 6.49 8.33 15.63
N TYR A 193 6.92 9.58 15.57
CA TYR A 193 8.10 10.00 14.83
C TYR A 193 9.20 10.50 15.77
N ASN A 194 10.43 10.30 15.35
CA ASN A 194 11.60 10.91 15.96
C ASN A 194 11.73 12.38 15.50
N PRO A 195 12.55 13.20 16.19
CA PRO A 195 12.77 14.58 15.79
C PRO A 195 13.36 14.77 14.38
N ASP A 196 14.08 13.77 13.88
CA ASP A 196 14.65 13.75 12.53
C ASP A 196 13.66 13.33 11.43
N GLY A 197 12.42 13.02 11.81
CA GLY A 197 11.37 12.56 10.91
C GLY A 197 11.31 11.06 10.69
N THR A 198 12.26 10.26 11.17
CA THR A 198 12.15 8.81 11.10
C THR A 198 11.01 8.28 11.95
N MET A 199 10.35 7.20 11.51
CA MET A 199 9.29 6.55 12.28
C MET A 199 9.88 5.69 13.40
N LYS A 200 9.28 5.73 14.58
CA LYS A 200 9.60 4.81 15.67
C LYS A 200 9.02 3.44 15.34
N TYR A 201 9.76 2.40 15.71
CA TYR A 201 9.27 1.03 15.60
C TYR A 201 7.93 0.89 16.33
N VAL A 202 6.96 0.21 15.70
CA VAL A 202 5.62 -0.02 16.24
C VAL A 202 5.54 -1.45 16.76
N GLU A 203 5.41 -1.59 18.09
CA GLU A 203 5.05 -2.86 18.68
C GLU A 203 3.58 -3.15 18.42
N GLN A 204 3.31 -4.32 17.82
CA GLN A 204 1.94 -4.76 17.54
C GLN A 204 1.24 -5.13 18.85
N THR A 205 0.10 -4.50 19.15
CA THR A 205 -0.65 -4.77 20.38
C THR A 205 -1.92 -5.58 20.09
N LYS A 206 -2.40 -6.31 21.11
CA LYS A 206 -3.68 -7.02 21.03
C LYS A 206 -4.86 -6.11 21.42
N GLU A 207 -4.57 -5.11 22.23
CA GLU A 207 -5.54 -4.14 22.74
C GLU A 207 -5.86 -3.06 21.71
N GLY A 208 -4.94 -2.80 20.77
CA GLY A 208 -5.07 -1.71 19.83
C GLY A 208 -5.03 -0.33 20.49
N VAL A 209 -5.81 0.59 19.98
CA VAL A 209 -5.89 1.96 20.49
C VAL A 209 -7.19 2.20 21.25
N ALA A 210 -7.11 2.82 22.42
CA ALA A 210 -8.30 3.35 23.11
C ALA A 210 -8.84 4.56 22.33
N LEU A 211 -10.15 4.60 22.14
CA LEU A 211 -10.87 5.72 21.52
C LEU A 211 -11.05 6.88 22.49
#